data_304213f18600ad38f2da74a6b66e2c84
#
_entry.id   304213f18600ad38f2da74a6b66e2c84
#
_cell.length_a   1.000
_cell.length_b   1.000
_cell.length_c   1.000
_cell.angle_alpha   90.00
_cell.angle_beta   90.00
_cell.angle_gamma   90.00
#
_symmetry.space_group_name_H-M   'P 1'
#
loop_
_entity.id
_entity.type
_entity.pdbx_description
1 polymer ?
#
loop_
_entity_poly.entity_id
_entity_poly.type
_entity_poly.pdbx_seq_one_letter_code
_entity_poly.pdbx_strand_id
1 'polypeptide(L)'
;MIIDFHTHMFPDKIAGRTLDYLSGIFGASPFADGTYTGLCNSMGKGAVDISIALPAVTKVSQVASINRFASAYTEGPVISFGGIHPEL
;
A
#
# COMPACT_ATOMS: atom_id res chain seq x y z
N MET A 1 4.03 10.79 19.21
CA MET A 1 3.32 10.25 18.02
C MET A 1 4.35 9.91 16.94
N ILE A 2 4.20 8.75 16.32
CA ILE A 2 5.06 8.34 15.20
C ILE A 2 4.20 8.23 13.96
N ILE A 3 4.64 8.88 12.88
CA ILE A 3 3.96 8.86 11.58
C ILE A 3 4.94 8.29 10.54
N ASP A 4 4.53 7.19 9.88
CA ASP A 4 5.30 6.60 8.80
C ASP A 4 4.78 7.16 7.47
N PHE A 5 5.61 7.91 6.74
CA PHE A 5 5.23 8.55 5.49
C PHE A 5 5.46 7.70 4.25
N HIS A 6 5.95 6.46 4.41
CA HIS A 6 6.25 5.63 3.23
C HIS A 6 5.84 4.19 3.48
N THR A 7 4.56 3.91 3.29
CA THR A 7 4.03 2.55 3.36
C THR A 7 3.26 2.22 2.09
N HIS A 8 3.02 0.92 1.87
CA HIS A 8 2.25 0.44 0.74
C HIS A 8 1.21 -0.56 1.24
N MET A 9 0.03 -0.54 0.63
CA MET A 9 -0.99 -1.55 0.83
C MET A 9 -1.77 -1.74 -0.48
N PHE A 10 -2.36 -2.92 -0.63
CA PHE A 10 -3.09 -3.30 -1.84
C PHE A 10 -4.42 -3.92 -1.47
N PRO A 11 -5.42 -3.90 -2.38
CA PRO A 11 -6.64 -4.69 -2.17
C PRO A 11 -6.30 -6.15 -1.90
N ASP A 12 -7.02 -6.78 -0.98
CA ASP A 12 -6.71 -8.15 -0.52
C ASP A 12 -6.60 -9.14 -1.68
N LYS A 13 -7.43 -9.00 -2.71
CA LYS A 13 -7.44 -9.90 -3.87
C LYS A 13 -6.11 -9.94 -4.62
N ILE A 14 -5.36 -8.85 -4.62
CA ILE A 14 -4.15 -8.72 -5.43
C ILE A 14 -2.87 -8.56 -4.60
N ALA A 15 -2.99 -8.42 -3.28
CA ALA A 15 -1.85 -8.11 -2.42
C ALA A 15 -0.70 -9.12 -2.58
N GLY A 16 -0.98 -10.41 -2.48
CA GLY A 16 0.05 -11.44 -2.62
C GLY A 16 0.74 -11.42 -3.98
N ARG A 17 -0.05 -11.34 -5.05
CA ARG A 17 0.47 -11.31 -6.41
C ARG A 17 1.29 -10.05 -6.68
N THR A 18 0.82 -8.90 -6.17
CA THR A 18 1.53 -7.63 -6.34
C THR A 18 2.86 -7.64 -5.59
N LEU A 19 2.88 -8.16 -4.36
CA LEU A 19 4.11 -8.30 -3.59
C LEU A 19 5.11 -9.22 -4.28
N ASP A 20 4.66 -10.33 -4.84
CA ASP A 20 5.53 -11.26 -5.57
C ASP A 20 6.16 -10.56 -6.78
N TYR A 21 5.36 -9.80 -7.53
CA TYR A 21 5.84 -9.03 -8.68
C TYR A 21 6.89 -7.99 -8.26
N LEU A 22 6.60 -7.19 -7.23
CA LEU A 22 7.52 -6.15 -6.75
C LEU A 22 8.78 -6.75 -6.14
N SER A 23 8.67 -7.86 -5.41
CA SER A 23 9.82 -8.55 -4.84
C SER A 23 10.75 -9.07 -5.93
N GLY A 24 10.19 -9.54 -7.04
CA GLY A 24 10.98 -9.97 -8.20
C GLY A 24 11.76 -8.82 -8.83
N ILE A 25 11.16 -7.62 -8.89
CA ILE A 25 11.82 -6.42 -9.42
C ILE A 25 12.93 -5.92 -8.49
N PHE A 26 12.64 -5.83 -7.20
CA PHE A 26 13.57 -5.24 -6.23
C PHE A 26 14.53 -6.25 -5.60
N GLY A 27 14.33 -7.54 -5.83
CA GLY A 27 15.18 -8.58 -5.29
C GLY A 27 15.08 -8.71 -3.75
N ALA A 28 13.99 -8.26 -3.16
CA ALA A 28 13.79 -8.28 -1.71
C ALA A 28 12.48 -8.99 -1.35
N SER A 29 12.47 -9.68 -0.21
CA SER A 29 11.27 -10.33 0.31
C SER A 29 10.45 -9.34 1.15
N PRO A 30 9.12 -9.32 1.02
CA PRO A 30 8.28 -8.45 1.84
C PRO A 30 8.21 -8.95 3.29
N PHE A 31 8.08 -8.01 4.24
CA PHE A 31 7.92 -8.32 5.65
C PHE A 31 6.45 -8.46 6.08
N ALA A 32 5.51 -8.00 5.25
CA ALA A 32 4.09 -8.04 5.51
C ALA A 32 3.36 -8.57 4.28
N ASP A 33 2.06 -8.86 4.42
CA ASP A 33 1.27 -9.47 3.34
C ASP A 33 0.71 -8.47 2.34
N GLY A 34 0.97 -7.18 2.52
CA GLY A 34 0.52 -6.12 1.61
C GLY A 34 -0.93 -5.70 1.76
N THR A 35 -1.63 -6.19 2.80
CA THR A 35 -3.02 -5.82 3.05
C THR A 35 -3.14 -4.70 4.09
N TYR A 36 -4.31 -4.04 4.13
CA TYR A 36 -4.62 -3.07 5.18
C TYR A 36 -4.49 -3.70 6.58
N THR A 37 -5.04 -4.89 6.77
CA THR A 37 -4.98 -5.59 8.06
C THR A 37 -3.54 -5.88 8.46
N GLY A 38 -2.73 -6.36 7.54
CA GLY A 38 -1.31 -6.61 7.79
C GLY A 38 -0.54 -5.33 8.14
N LEU A 39 -0.84 -4.22 7.45
CA LEU A 39 -0.23 -2.93 7.76
C LEU A 39 -0.60 -2.47 9.18
N CYS A 40 -1.88 -2.54 9.56
CA CYS A 40 -2.31 -2.17 10.91
C CYS A 40 -1.64 -3.04 11.99
N ASN A 41 -1.51 -4.33 11.75
CA ASN A 41 -0.82 -5.24 12.68
C ASN A 41 0.67 -4.85 12.83
N SER A 42 1.33 -4.53 11.73
CA SER A 42 2.71 -4.08 11.73
C SER A 42 2.88 -2.75 12.49
N MET A 43 1.94 -1.83 12.31
CA MET A 43 1.94 -0.55 13.02
C MET A 43 1.84 -0.77 14.54
N GLY A 44 0.98 -1.68 14.97
CA GLY A 44 0.84 -2.00 16.39
C GLY A 44 2.14 -2.52 17.00
N LYS A 45 2.85 -3.39 16.30
CA LYS A 45 4.13 -3.95 16.74
C LYS A 45 5.24 -2.89 16.78
N GLY A 46 5.23 -1.96 15.85
CA GLY A 46 6.24 -0.91 15.73
C GLY A 46 5.90 0.37 16.48
N ALA A 47 4.75 0.43 17.17
CA ALA A 47 4.25 1.63 17.84
C ALA A 47 4.09 2.83 16.88
N VAL A 48 3.71 2.57 15.65
CA VAL A 48 3.40 3.61 14.66
C VAL A 48 1.93 4.00 14.80
N ASP A 49 1.66 5.29 14.95
CA ASP A 49 0.30 5.79 15.16
C ASP A 49 -0.48 6.00 13.86
N ILE A 50 0.21 6.52 12.84
CA ILE A 50 -0.39 6.83 11.53
C ILE A 50 0.58 6.37 10.44
N SER A 51 0.06 5.75 9.40
CA SER A 51 0.81 5.44 8.19
C SER A 51 0.20 6.15 6.98
N ILE A 52 1.06 6.72 6.14
CA ILE A 52 0.66 7.27 4.86
C ILE A 52 0.95 6.21 3.81
N ALA A 53 -0.11 5.71 3.18
CA ALA A 53 0.01 4.68 2.15
C ALA A 53 0.21 5.33 0.78
N LEU A 54 1.23 4.89 0.07
CA LEU A 54 1.56 5.36 -1.27
C LEU A 54 1.21 4.25 -2.26
N PRO A 55 0.29 4.50 -3.22
CA PRO A 55 -0.05 3.48 -4.21
C PRO A 55 1.11 3.14 -5.11
N ALA A 56 1.27 1.86 -5.42
CA ALA A 56 2.22 1.38 -6.40
C ALA A 56 1.45 0.92 -7.63
N VAL A 57 1.39 1.79 -8.66
CA VAL A 57 0.69 1.51 -9.90
C VAL A 57 1.69 0.97 -10.93
N THR A 58 1.52 -0.29 -11.33
CA THR A 58 2.43 -0.96 -12.26
C THR A 58 1.92 -0.99 -13.69
N LYS A 59 0.64 -0.68 -13.91
CA LYS A 59 -0.01 -0.65 -15.24
C LYS A 59 -1.01 0.49 -15.33
N VAL A 60 -1.15 1.08 -16.51
CA VAL A 60 -2.15 2.13 -16.75
C VAL A 60 -3.56 1.64 -16.38
N SER A 61 -3.88 0.39 -16.71
CA SER A 61 -5.20 -0.19 -16.43
C SER A 61 -5.54 -0.28 -14.94
N GLN A 62 -4.56 -0.14 -14.05
CA GLN A 62 -4.76 -0.22 -12.60
C GLN A 62 -5.06 1.14 -11.95
N VAL A 63 -4.82 2.26 -12.66
CA VAL A 63 -4.91 3.60 -12.04
C VAL A 63 -6.28 3.83 -11.42
N ALA A 64 -7.36 3.58 -12.17
CA ALA A 64 -8.71 3.83 -11.67
C ALA A 64 -9.07 2.95 -10.47
N SER A 65 -8.78 1.65 -10.52
CA SER A 65 -9.12 0.72 -9.44
C SER A 65 -8.29 0.96 -8.19
N ILE A 66 -7.01 1.28 -8.34
CA ILE A 66 -6.14 1.56 -7.20
C ILE A 66 -6.55 2.87 -6.52
N ASN A 67 -6.90 3.91 -7.29
CA ASN A 67 -7.36 5.16 -6.71
C ASN A 67 -8.74 5.02 -6.06
N ARG A 68 -9.60 4.16 -6.57
CA ARG A 68 -10.87 3.84 -5.92
C ARG A 68 -10.65 3.15 -4.58
N PHE A 69 -9.74 2.19 -4.53
CA PHE A 69 -9.35 1.55 -3.27
C PHE A 69 -8.78 2.58 -2.28
N ALA A 70 -7.86 3.43 -2.74
CA ALA A 70 -7.23 4.46 -1.90
C ALA A 70 -8.25 5.45 -1.33
N SER A 71 -9.30 5.78 -2.07
CA SER A 71 -10.30 6.77 -1.67
C SER A 71 -11.10 6.37 -0.43
N ALA A 72 -11.07 5.10 -0.04
CA ALA A 72 -11.71 4.62 1.18
C ALA A 72 -10.88 4.94 2.45
N TYR A 73 -9.63 5.37 2.30
CA TYR A 73 -8.71 5.58 3.42
C TYR A 73 -8.28 7.04 3.49
N THR A 74 -9.20 7.91 3.94
CA THR A 74 -8.97 9.35 4.04
C THR A 74 -8.79 9.83 5.47
N GLU A 75 -9.00 8.94 6.45
CA GLU A 75 -8.85 9.23 7.87
C GLU A 75 -8.55 7.94 8.63
N GLY A 76 -8.25 8.05 9.92
CA GLY A 76 -7.94 6.89 10.75
C GLY A 76 -6.45 6.58 10.77
N PRO A 77 -6.04 5.35 11.13
CA PRO A 77 -4.62 5.03 11.30
C PRO A 77 -3.86 4.94 9.98
N VAL A 78 -4.54 4.70 8.86
CA VAL A 78 -3.92 4.67 7.54
C VAL A 78 -4.62 5.67 6.64
N ILE A 79 -3.83 6.58 6.07
CA ILE A 79 -4.31 7.58 5.12
C ILE A 79 -3.62 7.32 3.78
N SER A 80 -4.39 7.14 2.72
CA SER A 80 -3.83 6.82 1.41
C SER A 80 -3.79 8.03 0.49
N PHE A 81 -2.69 8.17 -0.24
CA PHE A 81 -2.60 9.10 -1.36
C PHE A 81 -3.09 8.42 -2.63
N GLY A 82 -3.26 9.19 -3.70
CA GLY A 82 -3.56 8.66 -5.02
C GLY A 82 -2.31 8.26 -5.78
N GLY A 83 -2.49 7.50 -6.85
CA GLY A 83 -1.40 7.08 -7.73
C GLY A 83 -1.68 7.42 -9.18
N ILE A 84 -0.62 7.46 -9.99
CA ILE A 84 -0.68 7.73 -11.42
C ILE A 84 0.37 6.88 -12.14
N HIS A 85 0.16 6.66 -13.42
CA HIS A 85 1.14 6.00 -14.29
C HIS A 85 1.61 6.98 -15.35
N PRO A 86 2.92 7.04 -15.68
CA PRO A 86 3.44 8.03 -16.61
C PRO A 86 2.90 7.88 -18.04
N GLU A 87 2.36 6.74 -18.39
CA GLU A 87 1.78 6.51 -19.71
C GLU A 87 0.27 6.79 -19.79
N LEU A 88 -0.32 7.25 -18.72
CA LEU A 88 -1.76 7.55 -18.68
C LEU A 88 -2.11 8.74 -19.56
#